data_c859654ff88a50b371f9589ec465ff4e
#
_entry.id   c859654ff88a50b371f9589ec465ff4e
#
_cell.length_a   1.000
_cell.length_b   1.000
_cell.length_c   1.000
_cell.angle_alpha   90.00
_cell.angle_beta   90.00
_cell.angle_gamma   90.00
#
_symmetry.space_group_name_H-M   'P 1'
#
loop_
_entity.id
_entity.type
_entity.pdbx_description
1 polymer ?
#
loop_
_entity_poly.entity_id
_entity_poly.type
_entity_poly.pdbx_seq_one_letter_code
_entity_poly.pdbx_strand_id
1 'polypeptide(L)'
;IMLVDWSGSMNDVLTDTIKQVINLAQFCNRVQIPYRVFAFTTQYSDLENERSLLNPEQRMKKWQEKKRWYEMKAEREGNYINCSSDKFHLLELFSSKMSLVEFNTMSKRLVDPRFLWNKGYTTGGTPLNESLVWIYEHLGEFIKANNIEKTTFITLTDGEGSSFNTSLGHRGLEDSRNEIVDGQYKRIKQKHFIKDEVTQKTYELTRDSTVQTDVVLRMIKDRYNV
;
A
#
# COMPACT_ATOMS: atom_id res chain seq x y z
N ILE A 1 -11.93 -10.08 -0.42
CA ILE A 1 -10.68 -9.61 0.22
C ILE A 1 -10.99 -8.40 1.07
N MET A 2 -10.39 -8.33 2.25
CA MET A 2 -10.54 -7.22 3.18
C MET A 2 -9.17 -6.60 3.45
N LEU A 3 -9.08 -5.27 3.39
CA LEU A 3 -7.96 -4.47 3.86
C LEU A 3 -8.37 -3.71 5.11
N VAL A 4 -7.55 -3.77 6.14
CA VAL A 4 -7.76 -3.07 7.42
C VAL A 4 -6.63 -2.08 7.60
N ASP A 5 -6.98 -0.84 7.80
CA ASP A 5 -6.03 0.21 8.13
C ASP A 5 -5.44 -0.05 9.52
N TRP A 6 -4.11 -0.14 9.56
CA TRP A 6 -3.35 -0.36 10.78
C TRP A 6 -2.48 0.87 11.08
N SER A 7 -3.07 2.05 10.89
CA SER A 7 -2.42 3.34 11.14
C SER A 7 -2.64 3.83 12.57
N GLY A 8 -1.83 4.82 12.97
CA GLY A 8 -1.93 5.41 14.30
C GLY A 8 -3.26 6.12 14.56
N SER A 9 -3.91 6.67 13.54
CA SER A 9 -5.23 7.32 13.64
C SER A 9 -6.33 6.34 14.03
N MET A 10 -6.21 5.07 13.63
CA MET A 10 -7.17 4.02 13.95
C MET A 10 -7.15 3.56 15.43
N ASN A 11 -6.16 3.98 16.24
CA ASN A 11 -5.96 3.42 17.60
C ASN A 11 -7.23 3.38 18.46
N ASP A 12 -8.04 4.42 18.40
CA ASP A 12 -9.25 4.52 19.23
C ASP A 12 -10.39 3.59 18.77
N VAL A 13 -10.42 3.24 17.49
CA VAL A 13 -11.46 2.42 16.86
C VAL A 13 -10.98 1.04 16.41
N LEU A 14 -9.67 0.79 16.45
CA LEU A 14 -9.05 -0.41 15.91
C LEU A 14 -9.61 -1.69 16.53
N THR A 15 -9.77 -1.73 17.86
CA THR A 15 -10.30 -2.91 18.55
C THR A 15 -11.70 -3.26 18.10
N ASP A 16 -12.56 -2.26 17.90
CA ASP A 16 -13.93 -2.50 17.45
C ASP A 16 -13.98 -2.85 15.97
N THR A 17 -13.12 -2.24 15.16
CA THR A 17 -12.92 -2.63 13.76
C THR A 17 -12.51 -4.10 13.66
N ILE A 18 -11.55 -4.55 14.46
CA ILE A 18 -11.11 -5.95 14.49
C ILE A 18 -12.24 -6.90 14.90
N LYS A 19 -13.08 -6.55 15.88
CA LYS A 19 -14.26 -7.35 16.23
C LYS A 19 -15.22 -7.51 15.05
N GLN A 20 -15.46 -6.44 14.27
CA GLN A 20 -16.28 -6.49 13.06
C GLN A 20 -15.64 -7.39 12.00
N VAL A 21 -14.33 -7.29 11.79
CA VAL A 21 -13.59 -8.14 10.87
C VAL A 21 -13.69 -9.62 11.28
N ILE A 22 -13.53 -9.93 12.57
CA ILE A 22 -13.67 -11.29 13.09
C ILE A 22 -15.09 -11.84 12.81
N ASN A 23 -16.12 -11.04 13.09
CA ASN A 23 -17.51 -11.44 12.83
C ASN A 23 -17.74 -11.73 11.34
N LEU A 24 -17.23 -10.86 10.45
CA LEU A 24 -17.37 -11.04 9.01
C LEU A 24 -16.57 -12.26 8.52
N ALA A 25 -15.37 -12.48 9.02
CA ALA A 25 -14.56 -13.66 8.72
C ALA A 25 -15.23 -14.96 9.20
N GLN A 26 -15.82 -14.95 10.40
CA GLN A 26 -16.62 -16.08 10.90
C GLN A 26 -17.85 -16.36 10.02
N PHE A 27 -18.54 -15.31 9.57
CA PHE A 27 -19.63 -15.46 8.63
C PHE A 27 -19.15 -16.11 7.34
N CYS A 28 -18.07 -15.61 6.72
CA CYS A 28 -17.50 -16.20 5.52
C CYS A 28 -17.12 -17.68 5.72
N ASN A 29 -16.52 -18.03 6.86
CA ASN A 29 -16.21 -19.43 7.19
C ASN A 29 -17.47 -20.30 7.25
N ARG A 30 -18.56 -19.82 7.87
CA ARG A 30 -19.81 -20.59 8.00
C ARG A 30 -20.49 -20.85 6.65
N VAL A 31 -20.43 -19.87 5.75
CA VAL A 31 -21.04 -19.98 4.41
C VAL A 31 -20.04 -20.44 3.34
N GLN A 32 -18.82 -20.81 3.75
CA GLN A 32 -17.76 -21.33 2.90
C GLN A 32 -17.34 -20.37 1.76
N ILE A 33 -17.40 -19.06 2.01
CA ILE A 33 -16.89 -18.05 1.10
C ILE A 33 -15.37 -17.92 1.30
N PRO A 34 -14.55 -18.12 0.24
CA PRO A 34 -13.11 -17.88 0.33
C PRO A 34 -12.82 -16.42 0.62
N TYR A 35 -11.93 -16.16 1.59
CA TYR A 35 -11.53 -14.79 1.96
C TYR A 35 -10.09 -14.73 2.42
N ARG A 36 -9.53 -13.51 2.36
CA ARG A 36 -8.28 -13.11 3.03
C ARG A 36 -8.47 -11.73 3.64
N VAL A 37 -7.89 -11.54 4.80
CA VAL A 37 -7.89 -10.27 5.54
C VAL A 37 -6.46 -9.83 5.75
N PHE A 38 -6.13 -8.63 5.29
CA PHE A 38 -4.82 -8.02 5.46
C PHE A 38 -4.94 -6.73 6.25
N ALA A 39 -3.99 -6.48 7.12
CA ALA A 39 -3.75 -5.16 7.69
C ALA A 39 -2.60 -4.48 6.95
N PHE A 40 -2.75 -3.22 6.61
CA PHE A 40 -1.70 -2.42 5.99
C PHE A 40 -1.19 -1.34 6.94
N THR A 41 0.14 -1.21 7.01
CA THR A 41 0.80 -0.24 7.89
C THR A 41 2.18 0.11 7.35
N THR A 42 2.77 1.17 7.90
CA THR A 42 4.21 1.40 7.77
C THR A 42 4.87 1.08 9.11
N GLN A 43 5.87 0.21 9.10
CA GLN A 43 6.68 0.00 10.28
C GLN A 43 7.93 0.88 10.24
N TYR A 44 8.22 1.53 11.35
CA TYR A 44 9.53 2.12 11.55
C TYR A 44 10.51 0.97 11.77
N SER A 45 11.28 0.64 10.74
CA SER A 45 12.32 -0.38 10.84
C SER A 45 13.39 0.06 11.84
N ASP A 46 14.09 -0.90 12.45
CA ASP A 46 15.27 -0.64 13.27
C ASP A 46 16.34 0.20 12.53
N LEU A 47 16.24 0.29 11.19
CA LEU A 47 17.03 1.19 10.32
C LEU A 47 16.84 2.69 10.64
N GLU A 48 15.72 3.12 11.25
CA GLU A 48 15.59 4.50 11.74
C GLU A 48 16.38 4.71 13.04
N ASN A 49 16.47 3.69 13.86
CA ASN A 49 17.38 3.71 15.02
C ASN A 49 18.85 3.76 14.54
N GLU A 50 19.22 3.02 13.52
CA GLU A 50 20.55 3.14 12.89
C GLU A 50 20.79 4.53 12.27
N ARG A 51 19.77 5.11 11.61
CA ARG A 51 19.86 6.49 11.09
C ARG A 51 20.05 7.52 12.18
N SER A 52 19.45 7.35 13.35
CA SER A 52 19.63 8.25 14.50
C SER A 52 21.03 8.18 15.06
N LEU A 53 21.72 7.05 14.90
CA LEU A 53 23.10 6.84 15.33
C LEU A 53 24.14 7.40 14.33
N LEU A 54 23.75 7.74 13.12
CA LEU A 54 24.63 8.29 12.10
C LEU A 54 24.85 9.79 12.30
N ASN A 55 26.09 10.25 12.13
CA ASN A 55 26.38 11.68 12.07
C ASN A 55 25.85 12.31 10.78
N PRO A 56 25.78 13.67 10.67
CA PRO A 56 25.25 14.35 9.49
C PRO A 56 25.94 13.97 8.17
N GLU A 57 27.27 13.79 8.18
CA GLU A 57 28.04 13.41 6.99
C GLU A 57 27.71 11.99 6.53
N GLN A 58 27.61 11.05 7.43
CA GLN A 58 27.22 9.67 7.13
C GLN A 58 25.79 9.58 6.59
N ARG A 59 24.85 10.40 7.12
CA ARG A 59 23.49 10.50 6.58
C ARG A 59 23.49 11.04 5.17
N MET A 60 24.27 12.09 4.91
CA MET A 60 24.39 12.69 3.57
C MET A 60 24.97 11.68 2.58
N LYS A 61 26.02 10.95 2.97
CA LYS A 61 26.65 9.92 2.14
C LYS A 61 25.65 8.80 1.78
N LYS A 62 24.98 8.24 2.78
CA LYS A 62 23.92 7.22 2.55
C LYS A 62 22.81 7.75 1.65
N TRP A 63 22.40 9.00 1.83
CA TRP A 63 21.38 9.63 0.97
C TRP A 63 21.87 9.76 -0.49
N GLN A 64 23.12 10.20 -0.70
CA GLN A 64 23.72 10.30 -2.04
C GLN A 64 23.86 8.93 -2.72
N GLU A 65 24.28 7.89 -1.99
CA GLU A 65 24.36 6.52 -2.49
C GLU A 65 22.99 5.99 -2.90
N LYS A 66 21.96 6.17 -2.05
CA LYS A 66 20.57 5.79 -2.34
C LYS A 66 20.03 6.54 -3.55
N LYS A 67 20.27 7.85 -3.65
CA LYS A 67 19.89 8.69 -4.79
C LYS A 67 20.52 8.16 -6.07
N ARG A 68 21.84 7.94 -6.10
CA ARG A 68 22.58 7.42 -7.26
C ARG A 68 22.08 6.04 -7.70
N TRP A 69 21.72 5.19 -6.74
CA TRP A 69 21.14 3.87 -7.06
C TRP A 69 19.78 3.98 -7.77
N TYR A 70 18.89 4.86 -7.30
CA TYR A 70 17.61 5.13 -7.97
C TYR A 70 17.81 5.74 -9.36
N GLU A 71 18.80 6.64 -9.52
CA GLU A 71 19.16 7.24 -10.80
C GLU A 71 19.54 6.16 -11.81
N MET A 72 20.50 5.32 -11.47
CA MET A 72 20.94 4.21 -12.33
C MET A 72 19.80 3.22 -12.64
N LYS A 73 18.92 2.97 -11.66
CA LYS A 73 17.78 2.08 -11.86
C LYS A 73 16.77 2.68 -12.83
N ALA A 74 16.45 3.98 -12.70
CA ALA A 74 15.55 4.68 -13.61
C ALA A 74 16.11 4.77 -15.04
N GLU A 75 17.42 4.99 -15.21
CA GLU A 75 18.08 4.97 -16.51
C GLU A 75 17.99 3.59 -17.19
N ARG A 76 18.12 2.51 -16.41
CA ARG A 76 18.10 1.15 -16.93
C ARG A 76 16.69 0.60 -17.20
N GLU A 77 15.74 0.90 -16.33
CA GLU A 77 14.41 0.29 -16.32
C GLU A 77 13.31 1.24 -16.81
N GLY A 78 13.64 2.52 -17.06
CA GLY A 78 12.68 3.56 -17.44
C GLY A 78 11.90 4.11 -16.26
N ASN A 79 10.86 4.88 -16.54
CA ASN A 79 9.99 5.45 -15.52
C ASN A 79 9.05 4.37 -14.98
N TYR A 80 9.07 4.16 -13.67
CA TYR A 80 8.19 3.19 -13.00
C TYR A 80 7.62 3.78 -11.72
N ILE A 81 6.48 3.26 -11.29
CA ILE A 81 5.92 3.55 -9.98
C ILE A 81 6.64 2.66 -8.97
N ASN A 82 7.35 3.29 -8.04
CA ASN A 82 7.95 2.56 -6.93
C ASN A 82 6.94 2.47 -5.78
N CYS A 83 6.20 1.37 -5.73
CA CYS A 83 5.26 1.07 -4.66
C CYS A 83 5.93 0.41 -3.44
N SER A 84 7.22 0.13 -3.50
CA SER A 84 7.96 -0.40 -2.37
C SER A 84 8.56 0.74 -1.55
N SER A 85 7.84 1.21 -0.56
CA SER A 85 8.53 1.86 0.55
C SER A 85 9.17 0.75 1.39
N ASP A 86 10.43 0.93 1.81
CA ASP A 86 11.11 0.04 2.78
C ASP A 86 10.32 -0.10 4.10
N LYS A 87 9.22 0.62 4.22
CA LYS A 87 8.36 0.74 5.40
C LYS A 87 6.97 0.12 5.20
N PHE A 88 6.59 -0.25 3.98
CA PHE A 88 5.30 -0.88 3.71
C PHE A 88 5.27 -2.31 4.24
N HIS A 89 4.27 -2.60 5.06
CA HIS A 89 3.98 -3.92 5.58
C HIS A 89 2.53 -4.28 5.35
N LEU A 90 2.33 -5.47 4.83
CA LEU A 90 1.03 -6.08 4.68
C LEU A 90 0.98 -7.34 5.54
N LEU A 91 0.15 -7.31 6.59
CA LEU A 91 0.03 -8.39 7.57
C LEU A 91 -1.21 -9.21 7.24
N GLU A 92 -1.06 -10.48 6.92
CA GLU A 92 -2.22 -11.36 6.78
C GLU A 92 -2.75 -11.74 8.15
N LEU A 93 -3.95 -11.23 8.49
CA LEU A 93 -4.58 -11.45 9.78
C LEU A 93 -5.43 -12.74 9.77
N PHE A 94 -6.21 -12.95 8.72
CA PHE A 94 -7.10 -14.09 8.58
C PHE A 94 -7.17 -14.59 7.13
N SER A 95 -7.43 -15.88 7.01
CA SER A 95 -7.64 -16.54 5.72
C SER A 95 -8.63 -17.69 5.89
N SER A 96 -9.45 -17.93 4.86
CA SER A 96 -10.33 -19.09 4.79
C SER A 96 -9.60 -20.45 4.83
N LYS A 97 -8.26 -20.42 4.69
CA LYS A 97 -7.39 -21.61 4.79
C LYS A 97 -6.92 -21.89 6.21
N MET A 98 -7.15 -20.99 7.15
CA MET A 98 -6.80 -21.21 8.57
C MET A 98 -7.68 -22.30 9.18
N SER A 99 -7.07 -23.14 9.98
CA SER A 99 -7.81 -24.05 10.88
C SER A 99 -8.57 -23.26 11.93
N LEU A 100 -9.61 -23.87 12.52
CA LEU A 100 -10.38 -23.24 13.58
C LEU A 100 -9.51 -22.84 14.79
N VAL A 101 -8.47 -23.62 15.08
CA VAL A 101 -7.55 -23.35 16.18
C VAL A 101 -6.71 -22.10 15.89
N GLU A 102 -6.16 -21.97 14.68
CA GLU A 102 -5.40 -20.80 14.23
C GLU A 102 -6.27 -19.55 14.24
N PHE A 103 -7.49 -19.64 13.65
CA PHE A 103 -8.46 -18.55 13.63
C PHE A 103 -8.79 -18.05 15.05
N ASN A 104 -9.14 -18.97 15.97
CA ASN A 104 -9.48 -18.63 17.34
C ASN A 104 -8.28 -18.06 18.11
N THR A 105 -7.08 -18.56 17.86
CA THR A 105 -5.85 -18.08 18.48
C THR A 105 -5.55 -16.65 18.01
N MET A 106 -5.65 -16.40 16.71
CA MET A 106 -5.42 -15.07 16.14
C MET A 106 -6.50 -14.08 16.60
N SER A 107 -7.78 -14.49 16.61
CA SER A 107 -8.87 -13.66 17.11
C SER A 107 -8.65 -13.20 18.55
N LYS A 108 -8.25 -14.11 19.44
CA LYS A 108 -7.94 -13.78 20.84
C LYS A 108 -6.77 -12.80 20.96
N ARG A 109 -5.72 -12.98 20.15
CA ARG A 109 -4.55 -12.10 20.14
C ARG A 109 -4.89 -10.69 19.68
N LEU A 110 -5.64 -10.57 18.60
CA LEU A 110 -5.98 -9.28 18.00
C LEU A 110 -6.91 -8.42 18.85
N VAL A 111 -7.73 -9.02 19.71
CA VAL A 111 -8.58 -8.27 20.67
C VAL A 111 -7.89 -7.98 21.99
N ASP A 112 -6.71 -8.52 22.24
CA ASP A 112 -5.89 -8.21 23.43
C ASP A 112 -5.09 -6.93 23.18
N PRO A 113 -5.36 -5.82 23.89
CA PRO A 113 -4.63 -4.56 23.67
C PRO A 113 -3.11 -4.70 23.82
N ARG A 114 -2.64 -5.64 24.65
CA ARG A 114 -1.20 -5.88 24.86
C ARG A 114 -0.53 -6.46 23.62
N PHE A 115 -1.28 -7.12 22.75
CA PHE A 115 -0.75 -7.68 21.51
C PHE A 115 -0.42 -6.59 20.48
N LEU A 116 -1.22 -5.52 20.44
CA LEU A 116 -1.03 -4.39 19.54
C LEU A 116 0.29 -3.62 19.79
N TRP A 117 0.84 -3.74 20.99
CA TRP A 117 2.12 -3.14 21.38
C TRP A 117 3.33 -4.04 21.10
N ASN A 118 3.11 -5.25 20.62
CA ASN A 118 4.20 -6.16 20.29
C ASN A 118 4.91 -5.73 19.01
N LYS A 119 6.24 -5.94 18.97
CA LYS A 119 7.07 -5.73 17.78
C LYS A 119 6.41 -6.42 16.55
N GLY A 120 6.17 -5.66 15.49
CA GLY A 120 5.55 -6.15 14.26
C GLY A 120 4.06 -5.90 14.12
N TYR A 121 3.36 -5.48 15.19
CA TYR A 121 1.93 -5.13 15.16
C TYR A 121 1.65 -3.70 15.62
N THR A 122 2.69 -2.89 15.77
CA THR A 122 2.52 -1.47 16.11
C THR A 122 1.90 -0.71 14.94
N THR A 123 0.98 0.18 15.25
CA THR A 123 0.37 1.08 14.28
C THR A 123 1.39 2.06 13.71
N GLY A 124 1.25 2.40 12.44
CA GLY A 124 2.16 3.30 11.72
C GLY A 124 1.43 4.29 10.82
N GLY A 125 1.94 4.52 9.62
CA GLY A 125 1.29 5.33 8.59
C GLY A 125 0.27 4.54 7.78
N THR A 126 -0.35 5.19 6.80
CA THR A 126 -1.47 4.69 5.99
C THR A 126 -1.06 4.41 4.53
N PRO A 127 -0.31 3.32 4.23
CA PRO A 127 0.13 2.97 2.87
C PRO A 127 -1.00 2.25 2.10
N LEU A 128 -2.16 2.90 2.01
CA LEU A 128 -3.33 2.34 1.33
C LEU A 128 -3.05 2.08 -0.16
N ASN A 129 -2.41 3.05 -0.83
CA ASN A 129 -2.14 2.96 -2.25
C ASN A 129 -1.19 1.81 -2.60
N GLU A 130 -0.15 1.59 -1.80
CA GLU A 130 0.76 0.45 -1.93
C GLU A 130 0.02 -0.88 -1.73
N SER A 131 -0.92 -0.92 -0.78
CA SER A 131 -1.75 -2.10 -0.53
C SER A 131 -2.67 -2.43 -1.70
N LEU A 132 -3.26 -1.41 -2.32
CA LEU A 132 -4.10 -1.57 -3.51
C LEU A 132 -3.30 -2.06 -4.72
N VAL A 133 -2.07 -1.58 -4.90
CA VAL A 133 -1.18 -2.09 -5.95
C VAL A 133 -0.83 -3.56 -5.70
N TRP A 134 -0.53 -3.93 -4.45
CA TRP A 134 -0.31 -5.33 -4.12
C TRP A 134 -1.54 -6.20 -4.44
N ILE A 135 -2.75 -5.72 -4.12
CA ILE A 135 -4.00 -6.40 -4.50
C ILE A 135 -4.13 -6.50 -6.02
N TYR A 136 -3.85 -5.41 -6.75
CA TYR A 136 -3.89 -5.41 -8.21
C TYR A 136 -3.01 -6.52 -8.82
N GLU A 137 -1.86 -6.78 -8.24
CA GLU A 137 -0.93 -7.80 -8.73
C GLU A 137 -1.37 -9.23 -8.35
N HIS A 138 -1.91 -9.44 -7.14
CA HIS A 138 -2.11 -10.78 -6.56
C HIS A 138 -3.57 -11.26 -6.56
N LEU A 139 -4.54 -10.38 -6.85
CA LEU A 139 -5.97 -10.74 -6.85
C LEU A 139 -6.31 -11.85 -7.84
N GLY A 140 -5.68 -11.84 -9.02
CA GLY A 140 -5.89 -12.85 -10.05
C GLY A 140 -5.52 -14.26 -9.61
N GLU A 141 -4.45 -14.42 -8.84
CA GLU A 141 -4.07 -15.70 -8.28
C GLU A 141 -5.09 -16.21 -7.26
N PHE A 142 -5.59 -15.30 -6.41
CA PHE A 142 -6.63 -15.63 -5.43
C PHE A 142 -7.94 -16.06 -6.11
N ILE A 143 -8.39 -15.32 -7.11
CA ILE A 143 -9.59 -15.64 -7.91
C ILE A 143 -9.45 -17.03 -8.54
N LYS A 144 -8.33 -17.28 -9.23
CA LYS A 144 -8.05 -18.54 -9.93
C LYS A 144 -7.96 -19.72 -8.95
N ALA A 145 -7.22 -19.54 -7.83
CA ALA A 145 -7.00 -20.61 -6.85
C ALA A 145 -8.27 -21.06 -6.11
N ASN A 146 -9.31 -20.22 -6.09
CA ASN A 146 -10.56 -20.50 -5.38
C ASN A 146 -11.78 -20.59 -6.32
N ASN A 147 -11.59 -20.55 -7.64
CA ASN A 147 -12.67 -20.56 -8.66
C ASN A 147 -13.76 -19.52 -8.39
N ILE A 148 -13.35 -18.26 -8.13
CA ILE A 148 -14.26 -17.19 -7.72
C ILE A 148 -14.86 -16.54 -8.96
N GLU A 149 -16.21 -16.46 -9.03
CA GLU A 149 -16.93 -15.77 -10.10
C GLU A 149 -17.11 -14.27 -9.82
N LYS A 150 -17.33 -13.93 -8.54
CA LYS A 150 -17.50 -12.53 -8.09
C LYS A 150 -16.63 -12.25 -6.88
N THR A 151 -15.86 -11.19 -6.96
CA THR A 151 -15.00 -10.75 -5.85
C THR A 151 -15.57 -9.49 -5.23
N THR A 152 -15.65 -9.46 -3.91
CA THR A 152 -15.91 -8.25 -3.13
C THR A 152 -14.61 -7.81 -2.48
N PHE A 153 -14.30 -6.53 -2.65
CA PHE A 153 -13.16 -5.89 -2.04
C PHE A 153 -13.65 -4.87 -1.01
N ILE A 154 -13.19 -4.98 0.23
CA ILE A 154 -13.59 -4.13 1.35
C ILE A 154 -12.35 -3.48 1.96
N THR A 155 -12.34 -2.17 2.05
CA THR A 155 -11.33 -1.42 2.80
C THR A 155 -11.96 -0.76 4.02
N LEU A 156 -11.36 -0.99 5.19
CA LEU A 156 -11.75 -0.38 6.46
C LEU A 156 -10.65 0.58 6.87
N THR A 157 -10.91 1.88 6.74
CA THR A 157 -9.97 2.97 7.02
C THR A 157 -10.73 4.17 7.57
N ASP A 158 -10.06 5.01 8.34
CA ASP A 158 -10.59 6.27 8.88
C ASP A 158 -10.09 7.50 8.11
N GLY A 159 -9.27 7.31 7.07
CA GLY A 159 -8.67 8.44 6.37
C GLY A 159 -8.12 8.14 4.98
N GLU A 160 -7.43 9.12 4.43
CA GLU A 160 -6.79 9.05 3.13
C GLU A 160 -5.47 8.28 3.20
N GLY A 161 -5.18 7.54 2.13
CA GLY A 161 -3.89 6.89 1.96
C GLY A 161 -2.75 7.88 1.72
N SER A 162 -1.55 7.47 2.03
CA SER A 162 -0.34 8.21 1.66
C SER A 162 -0.12 8.19 0.15
N SER A 163 0.45 9.28 -0.40
CA SER A 163 0.82 9.31 -1.82
C SER A 163 1.94 8.31 -2.12
N PHE A 164 1.89 7.71 -3.31
CA PHE A 164 2.97 6.87 -3.79
C PHE A 164 4.31 7.59 -3.83
N ASN A 165 5.36 6.86 -3.50
CA ASN A 165 6.71 7.24 -3.91
C ASN A 165 6.91 6.85 -5.37
N THR A 166 6.75 7.80 -6.28
CA THR A 166 7.00 7.58 -7.71
C THR A 166 8.42 7.96 -8.06
N SER A 167 9.14 7.04 -8.67
CA SER A 167 10.44 7.32 -9.28
C SER A 167 10.26 7.61 -10.75
N LEU A 168 9.92 8.86 -11.06
CA LEU A 168 10.06 9.41 -12.42
C LEU A 168 11.45 10.08 -12.52
N GLY A 169 12.51 9.25 -12.55
CA GLY A 169 13.86 9.76 -12.43
C GLY A 169 14.07 10.50 -11.08
N HIS A 170 14.78 11.65 -11.10
CA HIS A 170 15.12 12.40 -9.88
C HIS A 170 14.01 13.23 -9.26
N ARG A 171 12.85 13.37 -9.90
CA ARG A 171 11.91 14.46 -9.59
C ARG A 171 10.56 14.01 -9.02
N GLY A 172 10.27 12.73 -9.02
CA GLY A 172 8.93 12.25 -8.64
C GLY A 172 7.82 12.79 -9.56
N LEU A 173 6.57 12.65 -9.15
CA LEU A 173 5.43 13.27 -9.85
C LEU A 173 5.44 14.76 -9.55
N GLU A 174 5.88 15.58 -10.50
CA GLU A 174 5.74 17.04 -10.44
C GLU A 174 4.63 17.48 -11.40
N ASP A 175 3.58 18.13 -10.87
CA ASP A 175 2.47 18.65 -11.68
C ASP A 175 2.89 19.82 -12.57
N SER A 176 4.07 20.36 -12.36
CA SER A 176 4.61 21.48 -13.16
C SER A 176 6.12 21.53 -13.11
N ARG A 177 6.71 21.95 -14.21
CA ARG A 177 8.14 22.15 -14.38
C ARG A 177 8.40 23.60 -14.79
N ASN A 178 9.45 24.22 -14.23
CA ASN A 178 9.92 25.53 -14.72
C ASN A 178 10.85 25.29 -15.91
N GLU A 179 10.50 25.81 -17.05
CA GLU A 179 11.32 25.79 -18.26
C GLU A 179 11.65 27.20 -18.71
N ILE A 180 12.84 27.35 -19.33
CA ILE A 180 13.19 28.62 -20.00
C ILE A 180 12.64 28.52 -21.42
N VAL A 181 11.62 29.31 -21.71
CA VAL A 181 11.02 29.44 -23.04
C VAL A 181 11.19 30.88 -23.48
N ASP A 182 11.86 31.10 -24.61
CA ASP A 182 12.20 32.43 -25.13
C ASP A 182 12.95 33.33 -24.11
N GLY A 183 13.85 32.73 -23.31
CA GLY A 183 14.64 33.42 -22.30
C GLY A 183 13.89 33.79 -21.01
N GLN A 184 12.64 33.38 -20.87
CA GLN A 184 11.83 33.60 -19.67
C GLN A 184 11.50 32.29 -18.95
N TYR A 185 11.48 32.32 -17.61
CA TYR A 185 11.00 31.20 -16.81
C TYR A 185 9.48 31.07 -16.94
N LYS A 186 9.04 29.97 -17.55
CA LYS A 186 7.62 29.61 -17.63
C LYS A 186 7.35 28.33 -16.85
N ARG A 187 6.27 28.32 -16.08
CA ARG A 187 5.79 27.14 -15.38
C ARG A 187 4.92 26.32 -16.33
N ILE A 188 5.43 25.17 -16.77
CA ILE A 188 4.73 24.26 -17.68
C ILE A 188 4.06 23.17 -16.84
N LYS A 189 2.75 23.00 -17.01
CA LYS A 189 2.03 21.89 -16.38
C LYS A 189 2.42 20.59 -17.06
N GLN A 190 2.76 19.57 -16.25
CA GLN A 190 3.07 18.23 -16.72
C GLN A 190 1.90 17.31 -16.37
N LYS A 191 1.56 16.43 -17.30
CA LYS A 191 0.60 15.35 -17.06
C LYS A 191 1.36 14.04 -17.04
N HIS A 192 1.07 13.22 -16.04
CA HIS A 192 1.64 11.90 -15.89
C HIS A 192 0.56 10.86 -16.13
N PHE A 193 0.93 9.77 -16.76
CA PHE A 193 0.01 8.69 -17.09
C PHE A 193 0.63 7.36 -16.69
N ILE A 194 -0.20 6.48 -16.15
CA ILE A 194 0.14 5.07 -15.97
C ILE A 194 -0.62 4.25 -17.01
N LYS A 195 0.09 3.37 -17.69
CA LYS A 195 -0.50 2.40 -18.60
C LYS A 195 -0.51 1.03 -17.96
N ASP A 196 -1.67 0.41 -17.93
CA ASP A 196 -1.82 -0.99 -17.54
C ASP A 196 -1.46 -1.88 -18.74
N GLU A 197 -0.42 -2.68 -18.60
CA GLU A 197 0.06 -3.56 -19.66
C GLU A 197 -0.92 -4.70 -19.98
N VAL A 198 -1.78 -5.08 -19.02
CA VAL A 198 -2.74 -6.18 -19.22
C VAL A 198 -4.00 -5.70 -19.92
N THR A 199 -4.62 -4.63 -19.42
CA THR A 199 -5.84 -4.07 -20.00
C THR A 199 -5.57 -3.11 -21.16
N GLN A 200 -4.31 -2.67 -21.34
CA GLN A 200 -3.86 -1.63 -22.27
C GLN A 200 -4.51 -0.25 -22.05
N LYS A 201 -5.22 -0.06 -20.95
CA LYS A 201 -5.83 1.21 -20.56
C LYS A 201 -4.79 2.16 -19.96
N THR A 202 -5.03 3.45 -20.15
CA THR A 202 -4.16 4.53 -19.66
C THR A 202 -4.96 5.40 -18.69
N TYR A 203 -4.35 5.75 -17.54
CA TYR A 203 -4.96 6.55 -16.49
C TYR A 203 -4.08 7.75 -16.20
N GLU A 204 -4.68 8.94 -16.01
CA GLU A 204 -3.95 10.13 -15.59
C GLU A 204 -3.61 10.01 -14.09
N LEU A 205 -2.34 10.20 -13.76
CA LEU A 205 -1.82 10.09 -12.41
C LEU A 205 -1.33 11.45 -11.93
N THR A 206 -1.74 11.86 -10.73
CA THR A 206 -1.30 13.11 -10.10
C THR A 206 -0.56 12.85 -8.78
N ARG A 207 -0.11 13.92 -8.12
CA ARG A 207 0.48 13.83 -6.78
C ARG A 207 -0.55 13.61 -5.67
N ASP A 208 -1.81 13.86 -5.96
CA ASP A 208 -2.91 13.73 -5.02
C ASP A 208 -3.14 12.27 -4.67
N SER A 209 -3.07 11.95 -3.39
CA SER A 209 -3.24 10.58 -2.88
C SER A 209 -4.61 10.01 -3.20
N THR A 210 -5.65 10.82 -3.14
CA THR A 210 -7.03 10.41 -3.45
C THR A 210 -7.19 10.03 -4.92
N VAL A 211 -6.58 10.84 -5.82
CA VAL A 211 -6.57 10.53 -7.26
C VAL A 211 -5.79 9.25 -7.51
N GLN A 212 -4.66 9.04 -6.83
CA GLN A 212 -3.89 7.81 -6.94
C GLN A 212 -4.70 6.58 -6.49
N THR A 213 -5.41 6.69 -5.36
CA THR A 213 -6.32 5.66 -4.86
C THR A 213 -7.39 5.31 -5.90
N ASP A 214 -8.06 6.33 -6.44
CA ASP A 214 -9.11 6.14 -7.47
C ASP A 214 -8.55 5.48 -8.73
N VAL A 215 -7.37 5.87 -9.20
CA VAL A 215 -6.71 5.26 -10.34
C VAL A 215 -6.45 3.77 -10.12
N VAL A 216 -5.88 3.39 -8.97
CA VAL A 216 -5.59 1.97 -8.71
C VAL A 216 -6.88 1.16 -8.55
N LEU A 217 -7.91 1.71 -7.91
CA LEU A 217 -9.22 1.05 -7.82
C LEU A 217 -9.85 0.83 -9.20
N ARG A 218 -9.75 1.81 -10.10
CA ARG A 218 -10.19 1.65 -11.50
C ARG A 218 -9.38 0.59 -12.24
N MET A 219 -8.06 0.54 -12.04
CA MET A 219 -7.21 -0.51 -12.63
C MET A 219 -7.64 -1.90 -12.15
N ILE A 220 -7.89 -2.07 -10.82
CA ILE A 220 -8.40 -3.33 -10.26
C ILE A 220 -9.75 -3.70 -10.88
N LYS A 221 -10.68 -2.74 -10.92
CA LYS A 221 -12.00 -2.94 -11.52
C LYS A 221 -11.93 -3.35 -12.99
N ASP A 222 -11.14 -2.63 -13.77
CA ASP A 222 -11.00 -2.86 -15.21
C ASP A 222 -10.34 -4.21 -15.52
N ARG A 223 -9.43 -4.66 -14.66
CA ARG A 223 -8.72 -5.94 -14.85
C ARG A 223 -9.52 -7.15 -14.39
N TYR A 224 -10.26 -7.03 -13.28
CA TYR A 224 -10.86 -8.17 -12.61
C TYR A 224 -12.40 -8.13 -12.56
N ASN A 225 -13.02 -7.06 -13.05
CA ASN A 225 -14.48 -6.86 -13.05
C ASN A 225 -15.10 -7.02 -11.63
N VAL A 226 -14.46 -6.36 -10.63
CA VAL A 226 -14.86 -6.37 -9.22
C VAL A 226 -15.66 -5.10 -8.85
#